data_a587f7538a74bf348134701a5a27d733
#
_entry.id   a587f7538a74bf348134701a5a27d733
#
_cell.length_a   1.000
_cell.length_b   1.000
_cell.length_c   1.000
_cell.angle_alpha   90.00
_cell.angle_beta   90.00
_cell.angle_gamma   90.00
#
_symmetry.space_group_name_H-M   'P 1'
#
loop_
_entity.id
_entity.type
_entity.pdbx_description
1 polymer ?
#
loop_
_entity_poly.entity_id
_entity_poly.type
_entity_poly.pdbx_seq_one_letter_code
_entity_poly.pdbx_strand_id
1 'polypeptide(L)'
;HLSWYQLTIEPNTMFYYKPPTLPDDDDLWDIFELGHQKLAAAGYVQYEISGYSKPGYQCQHNLNYWRFGDYLGIGCGSHGKLSFTDGRIIRTTKVKHPRGYLAAYQNMVKPYLHTEHVVADEDRPFEFFMNRFRLIEACPKQDYVDTTGLPLSTIQETISWAIEMGYLSETPTHWQITEKGKLFLNDLLEAFMAEESEE
;
A
#
# COMPACT_ATOMS: atom_id res chain seq x y z
N HIS A 1 -15.95 -2.74 -10.99
CA HIS A 1 -14.97 -2.93 -9.89
C HIS A 1 -15.61 -3.71 -8.75
N LEU A 2 -14.84 -4.60 -8.16
CA LEU A 2 -15.20 -5.37 -6.99
C LEU A 2 -13.98 -5.45 -6.07
N SER A 3 -14.15 -5.16 -4.79
CA SER A 3 -13.14 -5.41 -3.76
C SER A 3 -13.53 -6.66 -3.00
N TRP A 4 -12.59 -7.56 -2.80
CA TRP A 4 -12.80 -8.81 -2.10
C TRP A 4 -11.64 -9.07 -1.14
N TYR A 5 -11.95 -9.06 0.15
CA TYR A 5 -10.99 -9.13 1.23
C TYR A 5 -11.19 -10.38 2.07
N GLN A 6 -10.09 -10.96 2.55
CA GLN A 6 -10.11 -11.84 3.70
C GLN A 6 -10.22 -10.98 4.97
N LEU A 7 -11.04 -11.40 5.93
CA LEU A 7 -11.18 -10.69 7.20
C LEU A 7 -9.87 -10.78 8.00
N THR A 8 -9.31 -9.61 8.33
CA THR A 8 -8.21 -9.47 9.28
C THR A 8 -8.76 -8.91 10.60
N ILE A 9 -8.40 -9.55 11.72
CA ILE A 9 -8.83 -9.10 13.04
C ILE A 9 -7.81 -8.10 13.58
N GLU A 10 -8.17 -6.83 13.51
CA GLU A 10 -7.32 -5.72 13.94
C GLU A 10 -7.46 -5.44 15.43
N PRO A 11 -6.37 -5.13 16.16
CA PRO A 11 -6.43 -4.69 17.56
C PRO A 11 -7.36 -3.49 17.76
N ASN A 12 -7.97 -3.40 18.93
CA ASN A 12 -8.91 -2.32 19.31
C ASN A 12 -10.20 -2.26 18.49
N THR A 13 -10.60 -3.35 17.83
CA THR A 13 -11.89 -3.48 17.15
C THR A 13 -12.84 -4.41 17.94
N MET A 14 -14.14 -4.34 17.62
CA MET A 14 -15.10 -5.26 18.21
C MET A 14 -14.80 -6.72 17.91
N PHE A 15 -14.29 -7.02 16.70
CA PHE A 15 -13.89 -8.37 16.33
C PHE A 15 -12.65 -8.86 17.10
N TYR A 16 -11.77 -7.96 17.53
CA TYR A 16 -10.67 -8.33 18.41
C TYR A 16 -11.14 -8.76 19.80
N TYR A 17 -12.10 -8.03 20.38
CA TYR A 17 -12.66 -8.37 21.71
C TYR A 17 -13.64 -9.54 21.67
N LYS A 18 -14.34 -9.73 20.57
CA LYS A 18 -15.29 -10.81 20.35
C LYS A 18 -15.15 -11.35 18.92
N PRO A 19 -14.09 -12.16 18.67
CA PRO A 19 -13.81 -12.65 17.33
C PRO A 19 -14.95 -13.57 16.85
N PRO A 20 -15.34 -13.47 15.56
CA PRO A 20 -16.19 -14.46 14.94
C PRO A 20 -15.46 -15.80 14.82
N THR A 21 -16.18 -16.87 14.63
CA THR A 21 -15.59 -18.14 14.20
C THR A 21 -15.07 -17.96 12.76
N LEU A 22 -13.79 -18.13 12.57
CA LEU A 22 -13.15 -18.10 11.24
C LEU A 22 -13.02 -19.54 10.71
N PRO A 23 -13.08 -19.71 9.37
CA PRO A 23 -12.65 -20.93 8.73
C PRO A 23 -11.17 -21.24 9.07
N ASP A 24 -10.76 -22.49 8.94
CA ASP A 24 -9.34 -22.81 9.02
C ASP A 24 -8.58 -22.37 7.76
N ASP A 25 -7.26 -22.50 7.79
CA ASP A 25 -6.39 -21.99 6.72
C ASP A 25 -6.62 -22.71 5.38
N ASP A 26 -6.94 -24.00 5.40
CA ASP A 26 -7.21 -24.78 4.19
C ASP A 26 -8.54 -24.32 3.57
N ASP A 27 -9.59 -24.16 4.37
CA ASP A 27 -10.87 -23.60 3.93
C ASP A 27 -10.73 -22.18 3.38
N LEU A 28 -9.90 -21.34 4.02
CA LEU A 28 -9.62 -19.98 3.56
C LEU A 28 -8.90 -19.98 2.20
N TRP A 29 -7.98 -20.92 2.01
CA TRP A 29 -7.30 -21.08 0.73
C TRP A 29 -8.24 -21.53 -0.37
N ASP A 30 -9.10 -22.51 -0.10
CA ASP A 30 -10.11 -22.98 -1.05
C ASP A 30 -11.09 -21.87 -1.43
N ILE A 31 -11.55 -21.06 -0.46
CA ILE A 31 -12.38 -19.87 -0.71
C ILE A 31 -11.66 -18.90 -1.63
N PHE A 32 -10.37 -18.63 -1.37
CA PHE A 32 -9.54 -17.72 -2.16
C PHE A 32 -9.42 -18.24 -3.61
N GLU A 33 -9.01 -19.48 -3.83
CA GLU A 33 -8.86 -20.03 -5.18
C GLU A 33 -10.18 -20.09 -5.95
N LEU A 34 -11.24 -20.61 -5.32
CA LEU A 34 -12.55 -20.71 -5.94
C LEU A 34 -13.12 -19.33 -6.28
N GLY A 35 -12.87 -18.34 -5.43
CA GLY A 35 -13.29 -16.97 -5.67
C GLY A 35 -12.59 -16.36 -6.87
N HIS A 36 -11.28 -16.51 -6.98
CA HIS A 36 -10.52 -16.08 -8.17
C HIS A 36 -11.08 -16.71 -9.46
N GLN A 37 -11.32 -18.02 -9.46
CA GLN A 37 -11.87 -18.72 -10.62
C GLN A 37 -13.25 -18.18 -11.00
N LYS A 38 -14.13 -17.96 -10.03
CA LYS A 38 -15.49 -17.43 -10.26
C LYS A 38 -15.45 -15.99 -10.80
N LEU A 39 -14.59 -15.15 -10.25
CA LEU A 39 -14.42 -13.76 -10.70
C LEU A 39 -13.88 -13.73 -12.14
N ALA A 40 -12.86 -14.54 -12.44
CA ALA A 40 -12.30 -14.66 -13.78
C ALA A 40 -13.35 -15.14 -14.78
N ALA A 41 -14.14 -16.18 -14.44
CA ALA A 41 -15.23 -16.67 -15.27
C ALA A 41 -16.33 -15.64 -15.53
N ALA A 42 -16.54 -14.69 -14.59
CA ALA A 42 -17.45 -13.57 -14.73
C ALA A 42 -16.84 -12.36 -15.49
N GLY A 43 -15.61 -12.50 -16.02
CA GLY A 43 -14.90 -11.46 -16.78
C GLY A 43 -14.26 -10.38 -15.94
N TYR A 44 -14.04 -10.63 -14.64
CA TYR A 44 -13.24 -9.74 -13.78
C TYR A 44 -11.78 -10.17 -13.79
N VAL A 45 -10.91 -9.19 -13.93
CA VAL A 45 -9.46 -9.36 -13.88
C VAL A 45 -8.96 -8.72 -12.58
N GLN A 46 -8.14 -9.45 -11.84
CA GLN A 46 -7.46 -8.89 -10.69
C GLN A 46 -6.44 -7.86 -11.15
N TYR A 47 -6.44 -6.65 -10.60
CA TYR A 47 -5.48 -5.61 -10.95
C TYR A 47 -4.65 -5.13 -9.73
N GLU A 48 -5.11 -5.44 -8.51
CA GLU A 48 -4.36 -5.27 -7.27
C GLU A 48 -4.73 -6.39 -6.29
N ILE A 49 -4.06 -6.49 -5.15
CA ILE A 49 -4.16 -7.63 -4.22
C ILE A 49 -5.61 -8.02 -3.88
N SER A 50 -6.49 -7.05 -3.68
CA SER A 50 -7.88 -7.27 -3.27
C SER A 50 -8.89 -6.69 -4.26
N GLY A 51 -8.42 -6.17 -5.39
CA GLY A 51 -9.24 -5.45 -6.36
C GLY A 51 -9.35 -6.14 -7.70
N TYR A 52 -10.60 -6.28 -8.15
CA TYR A 52 -10.97 -6.89 -9.43
C TYR A 52 -11.81 -5.93 -10.24
N SER A 53 -11.61 -5.91 -11.55
CA SER A 53 -12.44 -5.09 -12.43
C SER A 53 -12.62 -5.76 -13.78
N LYS A 54 -13.67 -5.34 -14.48
CA LYS A 54 -13.71 -5.56 -15.93
C LYS A 54 -12.64 -4.70 -16.61
N PRO A 55 -12.10 -5.10 -17.77
CA PRO A 55 -11.12 -4.31 -18.51
C PRO A 55 -11.56 -2.85 -18.68
N GLY A 56 -10.71 -1.91 -18.32
CA GLY A 56 -10.98 -0.46 -18.38
C GLY A 56 -11.81 0.12 -17.22
N TYR A 57 -12.23 -0.71 -16.24
CA TYR A 57 -13.04 -0.26 -15.09
C TYR A 57 -12.30 -0.37 -13.75
N GLN A 58 -10.98 -0.29 -13.76
CA GLN A 58 -10.16 -0.21 -12.55
C GLN A 58 -10.51 1.05 -11.75
N CYS A 59 -10.51 0.93 -10.43
CA CYS A 59 -10.78 2.07 -9.55
C CYS A 59 -9.63 3.08 -9.60
N GLN A 60 -9.85 4.25 -10.21
CA GLN A 60 -8.84 5.28 -10.34
C GLN A 60 -8.35 5.80 -8.99
N HIS A 61 -9.23 5.84 -7.99
CA HIS A 61 -8.86 6.20 -6.63
C HIS A 61 -7.84 5.21 -6.03
N ASN A 62 -8.07 3.89 -6.19
CA ASN A 62 -7.13 2.87 -5.73
C ASN A 62 -5.81 2.96 -6.50
N LEU A 63 -5.87 3.07 -7.83
CA LEU A 63 -4.67 3.22 -8.65
C LEU A 63 -3.82 4.42 -8.26
N ASN A 64 -4.45 5.55 -7.89
CA ASN A 64 -3.72 6.72 -7.40
C ASN A 64 -2.89 6.38 -6.16
N TYR A 65 -3.47 5.70 -5.18
CA TYR A 65 -2.72 5.27 -3.98
C TYR A 65 -1.60 4.29 -4.33
N TRP A 66 -1.95 3.25 -5.07
CA TRP A 66 -1.01 2.18 -5.36
C TRP A 66 0.13 2.59 -6.31
N ARG A 67 -0.07 3.65 -7.09
CA ARG A 67 0.98 4.29 -7.89
C ARG A 67 1.73 5.38 -7.14
N PHE A 68 1.61 5.40 -5.84
CA PHE A 68 2.25 6.37 -4.94
C PHE A 68 1.84 7.82 -5.18
N GLY A 69 0.63 8.05 -5.72
CA GLY A 69 0.09 9.38 -5.97
C GLY A 69 -0.25 10.15 -4.69
N ASP A 70 -0.38 11.46 -4.82
CA ASP A 70 -0.79 12.34 -3.73
C ASP A 70 -2.28 12.29 -3.47
N TYR A 71 -2.65 12.51 -2.22
CA TYR A 71 -4.05 12.58 -1.78
C TYR A 71 -4.23 13.41 -0.53
N LEU A 72 -5.40 14.05 -0.42
CA LEU A 72 -5.82 14.80 0.76
C LEU A 72 -6.71 13.94 1.66
N GLY A 73 -6.33 13.85 2.92
CA GLY A 73 -7.19 13.24 3.94
C GLY A 73 -8.28 14.23 4.41
N ILE A 74 -9.54 13.86 4.25
CA ILE A 74 -10.71 14.61 4.73
C ILE A 74 -11.53 13.73 5.67
N GLY A 75 -11.87 14.27 6.84
CA GLY A 75 -12.59 13.54 7.87
C GLY A 75 -11.70 13.19 9.08
N CYS A 76 -12.35 12.76 10.18
CA CYS A 76 -11.64 12.38 11.39
C CYS A 76 -10.78 11.14 11.17
N GLY A 77 -9.53 11.18 11.66
CA GLY A 77 -8.56 10.09 11.53
C GLY A 77 -8.04 9.85 10.12
N SER A 78 -8.41 10.68 9.13
CA SER A 78 -7.94 10.51 7.76
C SER A 78 -6.45 10.84 7.62
N HIS A 79 -5.80 10.14 6.70
CA HIS A 79 -4.41 10.33 6.34
C HIS A 79 -4.29 11.09 5.01
N GLY A 80 -3.19 11.77 4.81
CA GLY A 80 -2.85 12.44 3.56
C GLY A 80 -1.38 12.23 3.21
N LYS A 81 -1.07 12.30 1.91
CA LYS A 81 0.28 12.31 1.36
C LYS A 81 0.38 13.43 0.35
N LEU A 82 1.40 14.27 0.47
CA LEU A 82 1.67 15.38 -0.43
C LEU A 82 3.14 15.39 -0.81
N SER A 83 3.41 15.44 -2.10
CA SER A 83 4.74 15.60 -2.67
C SER A 83 4.94 17.06 -3.11
N PHE A 84 6.11 17.63 -2.83
CA PHE A 84 6.44 19.02 -3.11
C PHE A 84 7.55 19.10 -4.15
N THR A 85 7.59 20.21 -4.86
CA THR A 85 8.60 20.47 -5.91
C THR A 85 10.03 20.58 -5.37
N ASP A 86 10.21 20.78 -4.07
CA ASP A 86 11.50 20.79 -3.38
C ASP A 86 11.97 19.38 -2.96
N GLY A 87 11.22 18.32 -3.36
CA GLY A 87 11.54 16.92 -3.11
C GLY A 87 11.02 16.39 -1.77
N ARG A 88 10.37 17.21 -0.92
CA ARG A 88 9.76 16.71 0.31
C ARG A 88 8.51 15.89 0.02
N ILE A 89 8.34 14.79 0.75
CA ILE A 89 7.10 14.04 0.85
C ILE A 89 6.58 14.21 2.26
N ILE A 90 5.36 14.71 2.42
CA ILE A 90 4.75 14.97 3.73
C ILE A 90 3.59 14.01 3.95
N ARG A 91 3.61 13.34 5.10
CA ARG A 91 2.47 12.58 5.62
C ARG A 91 1.73 13.42 6.65
N THR A 92 0.41 13.38 6.58
CA THR A 92 -0.46 14.06 7.54
C THR A 92 -1.50 13.10 8.11
N THR A 93 -1.88 13.30 9.37
CA THR A 93 -3.08 12.67 9.94
C THR A 93 -4.01 13.74 10.51
N LYS A 94 -5.31 13.50 10.42
CA LYS A 94 -6.32 14.38 11.01
C LYS A 94 -6.69 13.91 12.41
N VAL A 95 -7.26 14.84 13.20
CA VAL A 95 -7.78 14.54 14.54
C VAL A 95 -8.68 13.30 14.49
N LYS A 96 -8.35 12.29 15.30
CA LYS A 96 -8.98 10.96 15.22
C LYS A 96 -10.41 10.91 15.74
N HIS A 97 -10.67 11.62 16.85
CA HIS A 97 -11.99 11.58 17.50
C HIS A 97 -13.01 12.48 16.78
N PRO A 98 -14.20 11.98 16.38
CA PRO A 98 -15.17 12.75 15.61
C PRO A 98 -15.57 14.11 16.23
N ARG A 99 -15.85 14.15 17.54
CA ARG A 99 -16.17 15.42 18.23
C ARG A 99 -14.99 16.38 18.24
N GLY A 100 -13.77 15.86 18.44
CA GLY A 100 -12.54 16.67 18.36
C GLY A 100 -12.31 17.22 16.97
N TYR A 101 -12.53 16.42 15.93
CA TYR A 101 -12.43 16.84 14.54
C TYR A 101 -13.45 17.95 14.22
N LEU A 102 -14.71 17.80 14.62
CA LEU A 102 -15.73 18.82 14.42
C LEU A 102 -15.44 20.13 15.17
N ALA A 103 -14.81 20.06 16.35
CA ALA A 103 -14.41 21.24 17.11
C ALA A 103 -13.10 21.88 16.62
N ALA A 104 -12.30 21.17 15.80
CA ALA A 104 -10.97 21.61 15.39
C ALA A 104 -10.97 22.85 14.47
N TYR A 105 -12.13 23.24 13.90
CA TYR A 105 -12.28 24.48 13.13
C TYR A 105 -11.94 25.73 13.94
N GLN A 106 -12.00 25.64 15.28
CA GLN A 106 -11.62 26.73 16.19
C GLN A 106 -10.11 26.94 16.28
N ASN A 107 -9.30 25.96 15.84
CA ASN A 107 -7.86 26.09 15.79
C ASN A 107 -7.44 26.86 14.53
N MET A 108 -7.06 28.12 14.69
CA MET A 108 -6.74 29.02 13.59
C MET A 108 -5.38 28.74 12.91
N VAL A 109 -4.49 27.97 13.55
CA VAL A 109 -3.13 27.74 13.03
C VAL A 109 -3.08 26.51 12.13
N LYS A 110 -3.47 25.35 12.64
CA LYS A 110 -3.50 24.08 11.92
C LYS A 110 -4.82 23.34 12.21
N PRO A 111 -5.94 23.81 11.66
CA PRO A 111 -7.24 23.19 11.93
C PRO A 111 -7.24 21.74 11.44
N TYR A 112 -7.84 20.86 12.19
CA TYR A 112 -8.02 19.44 11.89
C TYR A 112 -6.75 18.58 11.90
N LEU A 113 -5.56 19.16 11.86
CA LEU A 113 -4.29 18.42 11.78
C LEU A 113 -3.91 17.85 13.16
N HIS A 114 -3.63 16.55 13.20
CA HIS A 114 -3.11 15.85 14.38
C HIS A 114 -1.60 15.68 14.30
N THR A 115 -1.10 15.11 13.19
CA THR A 115 0.33 14.98 12.93
C THR A 115 0.69 15.43 11.52
N GLU A 116 1.92 15.89 11.38
CA GLU A 116 2.55 16.20 10.10
C GLU A 116 4.04 15.88 10.23
N HIS A 117 4.57 15.10 9.30
CA HIS A 117 6.00 14.83 9.25
C HIS A 117 6.47 14.67 7.81
N VAL A 118 7.73 14.97 7.58
CA VAL A 118 8.42 14.70 6.33
C VAL A 118 8.88 13.25 6.36
N VAL A 119 8.63 12.50 5.28
CA VAL A 119 9.14 11.15 5.12
C VAL A 119 10.65 11.24 4.89
N ALA A 120 11.42 10.59 5.74
CA ALA A 120 12.88 10.56 5.64
C ALA A 120 13.31 9.79 4.37
N ASP A 121 14.48 10.10 3.84
CA ASP A 121 14.95 9.50 2.59
C ASP A 121 15.09 7.97 2.71
N GLU A 122 15.52 7.47 3.87
CA GLU A 122 15.64 6.06 4.20
C GLU A 122 14.30 5.31 4.25
N ASP A 123 13.19 5.99 4.56
CA ASP A 123 11.85 5.39 4.64
C ASP A 123 11.13 5.35 3.28
N ARG A 124 11.57 6.19 2.32
CA ARG A 124 10.89 6.31 1.02
C ARG A 124 10.86 5.02 0.20
N PRO A 125 11.89 4.15 0.19
CA PRO A 125 11.81 2.88 -0.50
C PRO A 125 10.65 2.01 0.01
N PHE A 126 10.55 1.83 1.32
CA PHE A 126 9.45 1.07 1.93
C PHE A 126 8.09 1.70 1.60
N GLU A 127 7.94 3.01 1.79
CA GLU A 127 6.71 3.77 1.49
C GLU A 127 6.26 3.59 0.03
N PHE A 128 7.21 3.61 -0.92
CA PHE A 128 6.92 3.42 -2.34
C PHE A 128 6.49 1.98 -2.63
N PHE A 129 7.28 0.99 -2.23
CA PHE A 129 7.03 -0.41 -2.58
C PHE A 129 5.85 -1.01 -1.82
N MET A 130 5.55 -0.56 -0.59
CA MET A 130 4.35 -0.93 0.16
C MET A 130 3.06 -0.63 -0.63
N ASN A 131 3.07 0.43 -1.42
CA ASN A 131 1.98 0.77 -2.32
C ASN A 131 2.12 0.06 -3.68
N ARG A 132 3.28 0.16 -4.31
CA ARG A 132 3.48 -0.21 -5.71
C ARG A 132 3.38 -1.70 -5.96
N PHE A 133 3.87 -2.55 -5.04
CA PHE A 133 3.79 -4.00 -5.17
C PHE A 133 2.41 -4.60 -4.82
N ARG A 134 1.45 -3.76 -4.44
CA ARG A 134 0.04 -4.19 -4.39
C ARG A 134 -0.57 -4.29 -5.79
N LEU A 135 -0.04 -3.57 -6.78
CA LEU A 135 -0.48 -3.65 -8.17
C LEU A 135 0.12 -4.87 -8.87
N ILE A 136 -0.70 -5.51 -9.72
CA ILE A 136 -0.27 -6.64 -10.55
C ILE A 136 0.44 -6.15 -11.81
N GLU A 137 0.20 -4.91 -12.23
CA GLU A 137 0.90 -4.30 -13.35
C GLU A 137 2.40 -4.14 -13.07
N ALA A 138 3.21 -4.20 -14.13
CA ALA A 138 4.63 -3.95 -14.03
C ALA A 138 4.92 -2.53 -13.50
N CYS A 139 5.90 -2.41 -12.61
CA CYS A 139 6.34 -1.15 -12.02
C CYS A 139 7.45 -0.52 -12.86
N PRO A 140 7.23 0.62 -13.54
CA PRO A 140 8.32 1.33 -14.20
C PRO A 140 9.39 1.74 -13.18
N LYS A 141 10.66 1.45 -13.49
CA LYS A 141 11.79 1.85 -12.63
C LYS A 141 11.87 3.36 -12.47
N GLN A 142 11.46 4.09 -13.51
CA GLN A 142 11.44 5.55 -13.51
C GLN A 142 10.44 6.12 -12.49
N ASP A 143 9.30 5.44 -12.23
CA ASP A 143 8.33 5.89 -11.23
C ASP A 143 8.97 6.02 -9.84
N TYR A 144 9.89 5.11 -9.48
CA TYR A 144 10.62 5.21 -8.22
C TYR A 144 11.44 6.50 -8.14
N VAL A 145 12.22 6.78 -9.17
CA VAL A 145 13.07 7.99 -9.22
C VAL A 145 12.22 9.26 -9.19
N ASP A 146 11.17 9.31 -10.01
CA ASP A 146 10.34 10.50 -10.18
C ASP A 146 9.53 10.82 -8.92
N THR A 147 9.07 9.80 -8.19
CA THR A 147 8.16 10.01 -7.05
C THR A 147 8.85 10.02 -5.70
N THR A 148 10.00 9.34 -5.55
CA THR A 148 10.78 9.35 -4.31
C THR A 148 11.89 10.40 -4.30
N GLY A 149 12.35 10.82 -5.48
CA GLY A 149 13.53 11.67 -5.64
C GLY A 149 14.87 10.94 -5.40
N LEU A 150 14.85 9.63 -5.22
CA LEU A 150 16.03 8.82 -4.93
C LEU A 150 16.55 8.10 -6.18
N PRO A 151 17.88 7.91 -6.32
CA PRO A 151 18.45 7.15 -7.41
C PRO A 151 18.21 5.63 -7.22
N LEU A 152 18.17 4.86 -8.30
CA LEU A 152 17.99 3.41 -8.26
C LEU A 152 19.06 2.68 -7.43
N SER A 153 20.24 3.28 -7.28
CA SER A 153 21.33 2.70 -6.48
C SER A 153 20.98 2.51 -5.00
N THR A 154 20.00 3.28 -4.47
CA THR A 154 19.57 3.16 -3.07
C THR A 154 18.86 1.85 -2.77
N ILE A 155 18.35 1.17 -3.78
CA ILE A 155 17.56 -0.07 -3.65
C ILE A 155 18.17 -1.25 -4.42
N GLN A 156 19.36 -1.06 -5.01
CA GLN A 156 19.96 -2.04 -5.92
C GLN A 156 20.19 -3.41 -5.25
N GLU A 157 20.69 -3.42 -4.03
CA GLU A 157 20.98 -4.65 -3.29
C GLU A 157 19.69 -5.39 -2.93
N THR A 158 18.69 -4.67 -2.41
CA THR A 158 17.38 -5.23 -2.05
C THR A 158 16.65 -5.79 -3.28
N ILE A 159 16.67 -5.08 -4.40
CA ILE A 159 16.08 -5.56 -5.66
C ILE A 159 16.80 -6.82 -6.15
N SER A 160 18.15 -6.85 -6.12
CA SER A 160 18.91 -8.03 -6.53
C SER A 160 18.56 -9.26 -5.67
N TRP A 161 18.51 -9.09 -4.35
CA TRP A 161 18.05 -10.12 -3.43
C TRP A 161 16.62 -10.60 -3.73
N ALA A 162 15.69 -9.68 -3.96
CA ALA A 162 14.29 -10.03 -4.26
C ALA A 162 14.15 -10.82 -5.57
N ILE A 163 15.01 -10.55 -6.56
CA ILE A 163 15.08 -11.31 -7.82
C ILE A 163 15.65 -12.71 -7.57
N GLU A 164 16.73 -12.84 -6.80
CA GLU A 164 17.34 -14.11 -6.43
C GLU A 164 16.36 -15.01 -5.64
N MET A 165 15.59 -14.41 -4.74
CA MET A 165 14.52 -15.09 -4.01
C MET A 165 13.33 -15.48 -4.90
N GLY A 166 13.28 -14.96 -6.13
CA GLY A 166 12.17 -15.18 -7.06
C GLY A 166 10.89 -14.42 -6.70
N TYR A 167 10.98 -13.37 -5.89
CA TYR A 167 9.86 -12.50 -5.55
C TYR A 167 9.57 -11.48 -6.64
N LEU A 168 10.63 -11.03 -7.32
CA LEU A 168 10.55 -10.10 -8.44
C LEU A 168 11.17 -10.71 -9.69
N SER A 169 10.71 -10.28 -10.84
CA SER A 169 11.42 -10.34 -12.12
C SER A 169 11.64 -8.93 -12.65
N GLU A 170 12.65 -8.74 -13.49
CA GLU A 170 12.92 -7.43 -14.06
C GLU A 170 13.16 -7.47 -15.55
N THR A 171 12.88 -6.35 -16.17
CA THR A 171 13.31 -5.96 -17.50
C THR A 171 14.24 -4.75 -17.39
N PRO A 172 14.86 -4.26 -18.47
CA PRO A 172 15.64 -3.03 -18.41
C PRO A 172 14.89 -1.82 -17.84
N THR A 173 13.56 -1.78 -17.97
CA THR A 173 12.73 -0.61 -17.62
C THR A 173 11.70 -0.84 -16.53
N HIS A 174 11.41 -2.09 -16.15
CA HIS A 174 10.34 -2.40 -15.21
C HIS A 174 10.73 -3.51 -14.23
N TRP A 175 10.12 -3.47 -13.06
CA TRP A 175 10.00 -4.62 -12.14
C TRP A 175 8.60 -5.20 -12.23
N GLN A 176 8.51 -6.51 -12.03
CA GLN A 176 7.24 -7.24 -11.97
C GLN A 176 7.23 -8.14 -10.74
N ILE A 177 6.22 -7.97 -9.89
CA ILE A 177 6.01 -8.92 -8.81
C ILE A 177 5.58 -10.28 -9.38
N THR A 178 6.19 -11.37 -8.89
CA THR A 178 5.86 -12.74 -9.30
C THR A 178 4.70 -13.29 -8.47
N GLU A 179 4.15 -14.44 -8.85
CA GLU A 179 3.13 -15.12 -8.03
C GLU A 179 3.69 -15.46 -6.63
N LYS A 180 4.96 -15.89 -6.55
CA LYS A 180 5.63 -16.10 -5.27
C LYS A 180 5.77 -14.79 -4.48
N GLY A 181 6.16 -13.71 -5.12
CA GLY A 181 6.28 -12.40 -4.47
C GLY A 181 4.97 -11.88 -3.90
N LYS A 182 3.83 -12.18 -4.54
CA LYS A 182 2.51 -11.82 -4.01
C LYS A 182 2.18 -12.59 -2.73
N LEU A 183 2.52 -13.87 -2.66
CA LEU A 183 2.30 -14.71 -1.48
C LEU A 183 3.20 -14.29 -0.30
N PHE A 184 4.42 -13.83 -0.58
CA PHE A 184 5.42 -13.41 0.40
C PHE A 184 5.62 -11.89 0.36
N LEU A 185 4.54 -11.13 0.14
CA LEU A 185 4.64 -9.67 -0.02
C LEU A 185 5.18 -9.00 1.25
N ASN A 186 4.81 -9.47 2.43
CA ASN A 186 5.29 -8.87 3.68
C ASN A 186 6.81 -9.05 3.83
N ASP A 187 7.34 -10.24 3.56
CA ASP A 187 8.79 -10.52 3.61
C ASP A 187 9.55 -9.66 2.59
N LEU A 188 8.97 -9.51 1.38
CA LEU A 188 9.53 -8.63 0.36
C LEU A 188 9.57 -7.18 0.81
N LEU A 189 8.51 -6.69 1.46
CA LEU A 189 8.42 -5.30 1.92
C LEU A 189 9.33 -5.03 3.12
N GLU A 190 9.47 -5.98 4.05
CA GLU A 190 10.36 -5.87 5.20
C GLU A 190 11.81 -5.60 4.78
N ALA A 191 12.25 -6.18 3.66
CA ALA A 191 13.59 -5.95 3.12
C ALA A 191 13.84 -4.49 2.65
N PHE A 192 12.80 -3.69 2.49
CA PHE A 192 12.91 -2.26 2.15
C PHE A 192 12.79 -1.34 3.36
N MET A 193 12.57 -1.88 4.56
CA MET A 193 12.54 -1.07 5.78
C MET A 193 13.95 -0.60 6.13
N ALA A 194 14.07 0.62 6.60
CA ALA A 194 15.31 1.10 7.19
C ALA A 194 15.68 0.25 8.40
N GLU A 195 16.97 -0.10 8.55
CA GLU A 195 17.45 -0.74 9.77
C GLU A 195 17.22 0.23 10.94
N GLU A 196 16.54 -0.23 11.99
CA GLU A 196 16.45 0.53 13.22
C GLU A 196 17.88 0.70 13.76
N SER A 197 18.39 1.94 13.77
CA SER A 197 19.63 2.23 14.44
C SER A 197 19.43 1.94 15.93
N GLU A 198 20.03 0.86 16.44
CA GLU A 198 20.13 0.63 17.89
C GLU A 198 20.85 1.83 18.51
N GLU A 199 20.09 2.73 19.17
CA GLU A 199 20.62 3.74 20.09
C GLU A 199 20.77 3.17 21.51
#